data_c71394867c24b265b2621a7ce393e8b8
#
_entry.id   c71394867c24b265b2621a7ce393e8b8
#
_cell.length_a   1.000
_cell.length_b   1.000
_cell.length_c   1.000
_cell.angle_alpha   90.00
_cell.angle_beta   90.00
_cell.angle_gamma   90.00
#
_symmetry.space_group_name_H-M   'P 1'
#
loop_
_entity.id
_entity.type
_entity.pdbx_description
1 polymer ?
#
loop_
_entity_poly.entity_id
_entity_poly.type
_entity_poly.pdbx_seq_one_letter_code
_entity_poly.pdbx_strand_id
1 'polypeptide(L)'
;MKDRARLGQLLLTGVPGKELDPETAKRFRKLQPGGYILFGRNIESPEQLRKLIDDLRDLSEIEPFITIDQEGGRVSRLRLIGSEPPNAQQLREKADLKLIDEHGRLTGQVLRMFGFNLDLCPVLDLSFDDEADNSLKGRCWGTNPDEVIRNAATFNKAMRREGVLSSGKHFPGYAAAEVDPHHELPVIDKTLEEMEELELRPFRALLPDLDSIMTCHSHYPCWDADRPRWPASLSKNIIGQFLRNQLAYEGLVMTDDLDMGAVLNEVTFEETIEACIEAGNDLAMICHRVELVEKADEVIATLPDPILYDALVRIEKTKKKMASPYPWSIDRFREIDAKIWDLRVKTLGEEQAKILSVEDGKRSPVELY
;
A
#
# COMPACT_ATOMS: atom_id res chain seq x y z
N MET A 1 -8.69 -32.14 1.69
CA MET A 1 -7.44 -31.57 1.08
C MET A 1 -7.70 -30.11 0.86
N LYS A 2 -6.92 -29.23 1.52
CA LYS A 2 -6.98 -27.79 1.27
C LYS A 2 -6.67 -27.57 -0.23
N ASP A 3 -7.52 -26.82 -0.92
CA ASP A 3 -7.26 -26.45 -2.31
C ASP A 3 -6.07 -25.47 -2.33
N ARG A 4 -4.90 -25.94 -2.71
CA ARG A 4 -3.64 -25.16 -2.72
C ARG A 4 -3.74 -23.92 -3.58
N ALA A 5 -4.48 -23.95 -4.68
CA ALA A 5 -4.69 -22.77 -5.53
C ALA A 5 -5.43 -21.64 -4.77
N ARG A 6 -6.19 -21.97 -3.73
CA ARG A 6 -6.87 -20.97 -2.90
C ARG A 6 -5.96 -20.37 -1.82
N LEU A 7 -4.94 -21.10 -1.34
CA LEU A 7 -4.05 -20.58 -0.28
C LEU A 7 -3.13 -19.51 -0.78
N GLY A 8 -2.67 -19.58 -2.03
CA GLY A 8 -1.92 -18.52 -2.67
C GLY A 8 -2.66 -17.17 -2.71
N GLN A 9 -3.99 -17.19 -2.58
CA GLN A 9 -4.79 -15.95 -2.50
C GLN A 9 -4.49 -15.11 -1.24
N LEU A 10 -3.84 -15.65 -0.21
CA LEU A 10 -3.38 -14.93 0.97
C LEU A 10 -2.01 -14.25 0.75
N LEU A 11 -1.44 -14.35 -0.44
CA LEU A 11 -0.14 -13.77 -0.77
C LEU A 11 -0.29 -12.59 -1.74
N LEU A 12 0.35 -11.48 -1.41
CA LEU A 12 0.61 -10.37 -2.32
C LEU A 12 2.11 -10.36 -2.61
N THR A 13 2.52 -10.54 -3.87
CA THR A 13 3.94 -10.69 -4.19
C THR A 13 4.43 -9.65 -5.18
N GLY A 14 5.71 -9.28 -5.05
CA GLY A 14 6.38 -8.48 -6.06
C GLY A 14 6.64 -9.26 -7.35
N VAL A 15 7.02 -8.53 -8.39
CA VAL A 15 7.44 -9.08 -9.68
C VAL A 15 8.93 -8.77 -9.85
N PRO A 16 9.77 -9.75 -10.25
CA PRO A 16 11.22 -9.55 -10.30
C PRO A 16 11.69 -8.52 -11.33
N GLY A 17 11.08 -8.48 -12.49
CA GLY A 17 11.54 -7.66 -13.61
C GLY A 17 10.42 -7.00 -14.42
N LYS A 18 10.78 -6.47 -15.58
CA LYS A 18 9.89 -5.76 -16.51
C LYS A 18 9.03 -6.70 -17.35
N GLU A 19 9.41 -7.96 -17.41
CA GLU A 19 8.72 -9.02 -18.13
C GLU A 19 8.62 -10.25 -17.24
N LEU A 20 7.66 -11.11 -17.51
CA LEU A 20 7.53 -12.41 -16.86
C LEU A 20 8.46 -13.41 -17.54
N ASP A 21 9.57 -13.74 -16.87
CA ASP A 21 10.39 -14.87 -17.29
C ASP A 21 9.64 -16.20 -17.10
N PRO A 22 10.03 -17.28 -17.82
CA PRO A 22 9.32 -18.56 -17.77
C PRO A 22 9.28 -19.21 -16.39
N GLU A 23 10.29 -19.01 -15.55
CA GLU A 23 10.37 -19.58 -14.20
C GLU A 23 9.39 -18.87 -13.28
N THR A 24 9.40 -17.54 -13.27
CA THR A 24 8.45 -16.71 -12.52
C THR A 24 7.01 -16.99 -12.97
N ALA A 25 6.76 -17.06 -14.27
CA ALA A 25 5.44 -17.39 -14.80
C ALA A 25 4.96 -18.78 -14.36
N LYS A 26 5.84 -19.79 -14.33
CA LYS A 26 5.54 -21.14 -13.85
C LYS A 26 5.21 -21.14 -12.35
N ARG A 27 5.99 -20.39 -11.55
CA ARG A 27 5.78 -20.24 -10.10
C ARG A 27 4.41 -19.61 -9.81
N PHE A 28 4.09 -18.50 -10.46
CA PHE A 28 2.83 -17.80 -10.24
C PHE A 28 1.61 -18.60 -10.70
N ARG A 29 1.70 -19.35 -11.83
CA ARG A 29 0.63 -20.28 -12.22
C ARG A 29 0.37 -21.36 -11.20
N LYS A 30 1.41 -21.88 -10.55
CA LYS A 30 1.29 -22.92 -9.51
C LYS A 30 0.70 -22.37 -8.22
N LEU A 31 1.12 -21.17 -7.81
CA LEU A 31 0.77 -20.59 -6.52
C LEU A 31 -0.56 -19.83 -6.54
N GLN A 32 -0.93 -19.23 -7.68
CA GLN A 32 -2.10 -18.39 -7.83
C GLN A 32 -2.16 -17.27 -6.75
N PRO A 33 -1.16 -16.34 -6.69
CA PRO A 33 -1.14 -15.28 -5.71
C PRO A 33 -2.44 -14.45 -5.72
N GLY A 34 -2.86 -13.97 -4.55
CA GLY A 34 -4.01 -13.08 -4.42
C GLY A 34 -3.83 -11.76 -5.14
N GLY A 35 -2.57 -11.33 -5.29
CA GLY A 35 -2.23 -10.12 -6.05
C GLY A 35 -0.73 -9.95 -6.27
N TYR A 36 -0.44 -8.91 -7.05
CA TYR A 36 0.92 -8.50 -7.42
C TYR A 36 1.12 -7.02 -7.11
N ILE A 37 2.30 -6.67 -6.58
CA ILE A 37 2.72 -5.28 -6.39
C ILE A 37 3.85 -4.96 -7.37
N LEU A 38 3.72 -3.80 -8.05
CA LEU A 38 4.69 -3.32 -9.01
C LEU A 38 5.43 -2.09 -8.49
N PHE A 39 6.72 -2.04 -8.78
CA PHE A 39 7.66 -0.99 -8.38
C PHE A 39 8.34 -0.37 -9.59
N GLY A 40 9.20 0.62 -9.37
CA GLY A 40 9.99 1.25 -10.44
C GLY A 40 10.78 0.25 -11.29
N ARG A 41 11.30 -0.84 -10.69
CA ARG A 41 12.03 -1.90 -11.42
C ARG A 41 11.19 -2.62 -12.49
N ASN A 42 9.86 -2.53 -12.40
CA ASN A 42 8.94 -3.17 -13.34
C ASN A 42 8.52 -2.26 -14.49
N ILE A 43 8.98 -0.99 -14.51
CA ILE A 43 8.49 0.05 -15.41
C ILE A 43 9.59 0.51 -16.36
N GLU A 44 9.32 0.49 -17.66
CA GLU A 44 10.22 0.97 -18.70
C GLU A 44 9.52 1.87 -19.74
N SER A 45 8.33 1.47 -20.18
CA SER A 45 7.49 2.25 -21.07
C SER A 45 6.01 2.00 -20.78
N PRO A 46 5.12 2.89 -21.23
CA PRO A 46 3.69 2.71 -21.05
C PRO A 46 3.17 1.38 -21.62
N GLU A 47 3.60 1.02 -22.81
CA GLU A 47 3.19 -0.21 -23.48
C GLU A 47 3.72 -1.46 -22.78
N GLN A 48 4.99 -1.42 -22.33
CA GLN A 48 5.61 -2.53 -21.61
C GLN A 48 4.89 -2.77 -20.28
N LEU A 49 4.63 -1.70 -19.48
CA LEU A 49 3.95 -1.83 -18.20
C LEU A 49 2.54 -2.42 -18.38
N ARG A 50 1.77 -1.92 -19.36
CA ARG A 50 0.45 -2.46 -19.66
C ARG A 50 0.52 -3.94 -20.03
N LYS A 51 1.46 -4.32 -20.88
CA LYS A 51 1.66 -5.72 -21.26
C LYS A 51 2.00 -6.61 -20.07
N LEU A 52 2.91 -6.18 -19.18
CA LEU A 52 3.25 -6.94 -17.97
C LEU A 52 2.00 -7.18 -17.10
N ILE A 53 1.17 -6.17 -16.93
CA ILE A 53 -0.05 -6.28 -16.13
C ILE A 53 -1.06 -7.23 -16.79
N ASP A 54 -1.22 -7.18 -18.10
CA ASP A 54 -2.10 -8.11 -18.85
C ASP A 54 -1.56 -9.54 -18.74
N ASP A 55 -0.23 -9.76 -18.89
CA ASP A 55 0.41 -11.07 -18.73
C ASP A 55 0.19 -11.65 -17.31
N LEU A 56 0.24 -10.81 -16.26
CA LEU A 56 -0.05 -11.24 -14.87
C LEU A 56 -1.50 -11.67 -14.70
N ARG A 57 -2.44 -10.98 -15.33
CA ARG A 57 -3.85 -11.37 -15.32
C ARG A 57 -4.10 -12.67 -16.07
N ASP A 58 -3.49 -12.82 -17.24
CA ASP A 58 -3.64 -14.03 -18.07
C ASP A 58 -3.07 -15.29 -17.40
N LEU A 59 -2.13 -15.14 -16.44
CA LEU A 59 -1.64 -16.23 -15.63
C LEU A 59 -2.61 -16.67 -14.52
N SER A 60 -3.49 -15.77 -14.11
CA SER A 60 -4.28 -15.92 -12.89
C SER A 60 -5.66 -16.50 -13.21
N GLU A 61 -6.04 -17.58 -12.51
CA GLU A 61 -7.40 -18.18 -12.63
C GLU A 61 -8.46 -17.34 -11.91
N ILE A 62 -8.03 -16.61 -10.86
CA ILE A 62 -8.86 -15.68 -10.09
C ILE A 62 -8.27 -14.29 -10.31
N GLU A 63 -9.09 -13.33 -10.75
CA GLU A 63 -8.65 -11.94 -10.99
C GLU A 63 -7.79 -11.44 -9.81
N PRO A 64 -6.51 -11.09 -10.04
CA PRO A 64 -5.60 -10.70 -8.97
C PRO A 64 -5.78 -9.22 -8.59
N PHE A 65 -5.41 -8.86 -7.36
CA PHE A 65 -5.09 -7.48 -7.07
C PHE A 65 -3.82 -7.09 -7.86
N ILE A 66 -3.88 -6.01 -8.62
CA ILE A 66 -2.71 -5.39 -9.24
C ILE A 66 -2.48 -4.08 -8.55
N THR A 67 -1.40 -4.00 -7.77
CA THR A 67 -1.19 -2.89 -6.83
C THR A 67 0.08 -2.11 -7.12
N ILE A 68 0.10 -0.87 -6.65
CA ILE A 68 1.21 0.06 -6.77
C ILE A 68 1.12 1.09 -5.63
N ASP A 69 2.24 1.74 -5.31
CA ASP A 69 2.27 2.99 -4.54
C ASP A 69 2.27 4.18 -5.49
N GLN A 70 1.12 4.81 -5.67
CA GLN A 70 0.98 5.99 -6.53
C GLN A 70 0.45 7.18 -5.72
N GLU A 71 1.21 7.59 -4.70
CA GLU A 71 0.85 8.66 -3.76
C GLU A 71 0.96 10.06 -4.38
N GLY A 72 2.01 10.26 -5.15
CA GLY A 72 2.46 11.55 -5.67
C GLY A 72 3.87 11.92 -5.21
N GLY A 73 4.49 12.91 -5.85
CA GLY A 73 5.85 13.32 -5.56
C GLY A 73 6.85 12.15 -5.65
N ARG A 74 7.68 12.00 -4.63
CA ARG A 74 8.72 10.96 -4.59
C ARG A 74 8.17 9.52 -4.58
N VAL A 75 6.96 9.31 -4.05
CA VAL A 75 6.27 8.01 -4.07
C VAL A 75 5.25 7.98 -5.21
N SER A 76 5.76 8.03 -6.41
CA SER A 76 5.01 7.95 -7.67
C SER A 76 5.80 7.10 -8.66
N ARG A 77 5.42 5.84 -8.81
CA ARG A 77 6.16 4.90 -9.68
C ARG A 77 5.96 5.24 -11.16
N LEU A 78 4.80 5.76 -11.53
CA LEU A 78 4.48 6.14 -12.90
C LEU A 78 5.24 7.38 -13.41
N ARG A 79 5.90 8.15 -12.53
CA ARG A 79 6.78 9.25 -12.94
C ARG A 79 7.92 8.83 -13.89
N LEU A 80 8.26 7.53 -13.91
CA LEU A 80 9.29 6.99 -14.81
C LEU A 80 8.87 7.00 -16.28
N ILE A 81 7.57 7.06 -16.54
CA ILE A 81 6.98 7.01 -17.89
C ILE A 81 5.99 8.14 -18.16
N GLY A 82 5.81 9.05 -17.21
CA GLY A 82 4.90 10.19 -17.28
C GLY A 82 5.25 11.30 -16.32
N SER A 83 4.35 12.24 -16.15
CA SER A 83 4.50 13.39 -15.27
C SER A 83 4.43 12.98 -13.79
N GLU A 84 5.30 13.54 -12.96
CA GLU A 84 5.23 13.38 -11.51
C GLU A 84 4.09 14.25 -10.96
N PRO A 85 3.05 13.66 -10.33
CA PRO A 85 2.00 14.45 -9.70
C PRO A 85 2.54 15.16 -8.44
N PRO A 86 1.89 16.25 -7.96
CA PRO A 86 2.26 16.85 -6.69
C PRO A 86 2.06 15.84 -5.53
N ASN A 87 2.83 16.00 -4.45
CA ASN A 87 2.67 15.18 -3.26
C ASN A 87 1.58 15.71 -2.32
N ALA A 88 1.24 14.95 -1.27
CA ALA A 88 0.18 15.29 -0.33
C ALA A 88 0.46 16.61 0.42
N GLN A 89 1.72 16.84 0.85
CA GLN A 89 2.12 18.09 1.51
C GLN A 89 1.93 19.31 0.60
N GLN A 90 2.41 19.23 -0.65
CA GLN A 90 2.28 20.31 -1.63
C GLN A 90 0.81 20.65 -1.93
N LEU A 91 -0.06 19.65 -1.97
CA LEU A 91 -1.50 19.84 -2.21
C LEU A 91 -2.21 20.45 -0.98
N ARG A 92 -1.94 19.96 0.25
CA ARG A 92 -2.59 20.49 1.44
C ARG A 92 -2.20 21.93 1.76
N GLU A 93 -0.93 22.32 1.45
CA GLU A 93 -0.44 23.69 1.62
C GLU A 93 -1.19 24.69 0.75
N LYS A 94 -1.82 24.28 -0.36
CA LYS A 94 -2.69 25.13 -1.17
C LYS A 94 -4.06 25.36 -0.54
N ALA A 95 -4.45 24.56 0.44
CA ALA A 95 -5.75 24.63 1.10
C ALA A 95 -6.94 24.61 0.11
N ASP A 96 -6.79 24.00 -1.06
CA ASP A 96 -7.81 23.86 -2.10
C ASP A 96 -8.16 22.39 -2.34
N LEU A 97 -9.31 21.97 -1.80
CA LEU A 97 -9.81 20.60 -1.95
C LEU A 97 -10.10 20.21 -3.40
N LYS A 98 -10.27 21.16 -4.32
CA LYS A 98 -10.46 20.86 -5.74
C LYS A 98 -9.20 20.30 -6.37
N LEU A 99 -8.02 20.78 -5.96
CA LEU A 99 -6.74 20.21 -6.42
C LEU A 99 -6.54 18.80 -5.89
N ILE A 100 -6.96 18.53 -4.65
CA ILE A 100 -6.90 17.19 -4.04
C ILE A 100 -7.89 16.24 -4.74
N ASP A 101 -9.12 16.67 -5.02
CA ASP A 101 -10.11 15.89 -5.79
C ASP A 101 -9.59 15.61 -7.21
N GLU A 102 -9.02 16.61 -7.88
CA GLU A 102 -8.42 16.45 -9.22
C GLU A 102 -7.26 15.45 -9.18
N HIS A 103 -6.40 15.51 -8.16
CA HIS A 103 -5.30 14.55 -7.97
C HIS A 103 -5.83 13.12 -7.82
N GLY A 104 -6.78 12.88 -6.91
CA GLY A 104 -7.36 11.55 -6.72
C GLY A 104 -8.03 11.00 -7.99
N ARG A 105 -8.79 11.85 -8.70
CA ARG A 105 -9.42 11.48 -9.96
C ARG A 105 -8.39 11.10 -11.04
N LEU A 106 -7.35 11.90 -11.23
CA LEU A 106 -6.30 11.63 -12.23
C LEU A 106 -5.48 10.39 -11.88
N THR A 107 -5.18 10.18 -10.58
CA THR A 107 -4.55 8.95 -10.09
C THR A 107 -5.42 7.74 -10.44
N GLY A 108 -6.71 7.77 -10.13
CA GLY A 108 -7.62 6.67 -10.48
C GLY A 108 -7.68 6.41 -11.99
N GLN A 109 -7.74 7.46 -12.81
CA GLN A 109 -7.80 7.31 -14.27
C GLN A 109 -6.53 6.70 -14.85
N VAL A 110 -5.34 7.16 -14.44
CA VAL A 110 -4.08 6.63 -14.96
C VAL A 110 -3.86 5.19 -14.49
N LEU A 111 -4.18 4.87 -13.25
CA LEU A 111 -4.08 3.50 -12.73
C LEU A 111 -4.99 2.53 -13.50
N ARG A 112 -6.25 2.91 -13.72
CA ARG A 112 -7.19 2.11 -14.53
C ARG A 112 -6.76 1.95 -15.99
N MET A 113 -6.05 2.94 -16.57
CA MET A 113 -5.50 2.85 -17.91
C MET A 113 -4.43 1.77 -18.03
N PHE A 114 -3.56 1.65 -17.03
CA PHE A 114 -2.58 0.57 -16.98
C PHE A 114 -3.16 -0.77 -16.55
N GLY A 115 -4.27 -0.76 -15.83
CA GLY A 115 -4.91 -1.97 -15.34
C GLY A 115 -4.68 -2.25 -13.85
N PHE A 116 -4.14 -1.30 -13.09
CA PHE A 116 -4.16 -1.38 -11.63
C PHE A 116 -5.60 -1.30 -11.12
N ASN A 117 -5.88 -2.02 -10.04
CA ASN A 117 -7.22 -2.07 -9.44
C ASN A 117 -7.22 -1.76 -7.93
N LEU A 118 -6.03 -1.64 -7.32
CA LEU A 118 -5.84 -1.25 -5.93
C LEU A 118 -4.60 -0.36 -5.83
N ASP A 119 -4.76 0.86 -5.29
CA ASP A 119 -3.66 1.75 -4.93
C ASP A 119 -3.39 1.65 -3.43
N LEU A 120 -2.12 1.56 -3.05
CA LEU A 120 -1.70 1.52 -1.65
C LEU A 120 -1.69 2.94 -1.05
N CYS A 121 -2.83 3.60 -1.15
CA CYS A 121 -3.15 4.96 -0.72
C CYS A 121 -4.57 5.03 -0.14
N PRO A 122 -4.89 6.04 0.69
CA PRO A 122 -4.08 7.16 1.14
C PRO A 122 -3.20 6.87 2.37
N VAL A 123 -2.11 7.65 2.53
CA VAL A 123 -1.38 7.72 3.81
C VAL A 123 -2.25 8.46 4.83
N LEU A 124 -2.45 7.85 6.00
CA LEU A 124 -3.26 8.40 7.09
C LEU A 124 -2.42 8.83 8.29
N ASP A 125 -1.10 8.62 8.21
CA ASP A 125 -0.16 9.13 9.20
C ASP A 125 -0.16 10.65 9.22
N LEU A 126 0.04 11.21 10.42
CA LEU A 126 0.21 12.65 10.61
C LEU A 126 1.67 13.06 10.30
N SER A 127 1.86 14.31 9.90
CA SER A 127 3.19 14.92 9.90
C SER A 127 3.36 15.72 11.18
N PHE A 128 4.24 15.29 12.07
CA PHE A 128 4.57 16.07 13.27
C PHE A 128 5.65 17.12 12.98
N ASP A 129 6.46 16.90 11.95
CA ASP A 129 7.47 17.83 11.46
C ASP A 129 7.61 17.66 9.94
N ASP A 130 7.19 18.66 9.18
CA ASP A 130 7.22 18.66 7.71
C ASP A 130 8.65 18.72 7.13
N GLU A 131 9.61 19.19 7.92
CA GLU A 131 11.01 19.28 7.51
C GLU A 131 11.82 18.03 7.91
N ALA A 132 11.25 17.16 8.73
CA ALA A 132 11.91 15.92 9.14
C ALA A 132 12.28 15.07 7.91
N ASP A 133 13.54 14.66 7.84
CA ASP A 133 14.05 13.79 6.78
C ASP A 133 13.79 12.31 7.14
N ASN A 134 12.55 11.92 7.04
CA ASN A 134 12.08 10.57 7.35
C ASN A 134 11.26 9.97 6.19
N SER A 135 10.82 8.73 6.36
CA SER A 135 10.03 8.00 5.34
C SER A 135 8.69 8.67 5.01
N LEU A 136 8.14 9.53 5.90
CA LEU A 136 6.86 10.23 5.72
C LEU A 136 6.98 11.60 5.06
N LYS A 137 8.16 12.14 4.86
CA LYS A 137 8.37 13.47 4.25
C LYS A 137 7.60 13.64 2.95
N GLY A 138 6.74 14.65 2.91
CA GLY A 138 5.90 14.98 1.74
C GLY A 138 4.68 14.07 1.55
N ARG A 139 4.49 13.00 2.33
CA ARG A 139 3.46 11.99 2.11
C ARG A 139 2.18 12.21 2.92
N CYS A 140 2.23 13.01 4.01
CA CYS A 140 1.12 13.18 4.92
C CYS A 140 0.14 14.25 4.47
N TRP A 141 -1.16 13.95 4.59
CA TRP A 141 -2.26 14.85 4.23
C TRP A 141 -2.54 15.95 5.25
N GLY A 142 -1.87 15.94 6.39
CA GLY A 142 -2.06 16.94 7.45
C GLY A 142 -1.06 16.81 8.58
N THR A 143 -0.99 17.87 9.40
CA THR A 143 -0.22 17.94 10.65
C THR A 143 -1.08 17.65 11.88
N ASN A 144 -2.39 17.54 11.69
CA ASN A 144 -3.37 17.22 12.70
C ASN A 144 -4.46 16.29 12.14
N PRO A 145 -5.20 15.56 12.99
CA PRO A 145 -6.16 14.58 12.55
C PRO A 145 -7.26 15.12 11.63
N ASP A 146 -7.79 16.30 11.93
CA ASP A 146 -8.93 16.88 11.17
C ASP A 146 -8.50 17.25 9.74
N GLU A 147 -7.26 17.70 9.58
CA GLU A 147 -6.68 18.00 8.28
C GLU A 147 -6.45 16.72 7.47
N VAL A 148 -5.86 15.69 8.08
CA VAL A 148 -5.68 14.38 7.43
C VAL A 148 -7.02 13.79 7.00
N ILE A 149 -8.02 13.76 7.89
CA ILE A 149 -9.35 13.24 7.60
C ILE A 149 -9.96 13.95 6.39
N ARG A 150 -9.98 15.27 6.39
CA ARG A 150 -10.58 16.07 5.31
C ARG A 150 -9.88 15.85 3.96
N ASN A 151 -8.55 15.92 3.95
CA ASN A 151 -7.77 15.87 2.72
C ASN A 151 -7.67 14.45 2.16
N ALA A 152 -7.35 13.45 3.01
CA ALA A 152 -7.29 12.06 2.61
C ALA A 152 -8.66 11.52 2.16
N ALA A 153 -9.76 11.90 2.83
CA ALA A 153 -11.11 11.53 2.40
C ALA A 153 -11.44 12.09 1.01
N THR A 154 -11.02 13.34 0.72
CA THR A 154 -11.25 13.97 -0.59
C THR A 154 -10.49 13.21 -1.69
N PHE A 155 -9.21 12.93 -1.49
CA PHE A 155 -8.39 12.12 -2.40
C PHE A 155 -8.99 10.73 -2.61
N ASN A 156 -9.23 10.01 -1.51
CA ASN A 156 -9.75 8.64 -1.51
C ASN A 156 -11.07 8.53 -2.29
N LYS A 157 -12.02 9.41 -2.00
CA LYS A 157 -13.32 9.43 -2.67
C LYS A 157 -13.18 9.68 -4.17
N ALA A 158 -12.29 10.60 -4.57
CA ALA A 158 -12.07 10.93 -5.98
C ALA A 158 -11.45 9.75 -6.74
N MET A 159 -10.43 9.09 -6.19
CA MET A 159 -9.79 7.92 -6.77
C MET A 159 -10.76 6.74 -6.88
N ARG A 160 -11.51 6.44 -5.81
CA ARG A 160 -12.48 5.32 -5.81
C ARG A 160 -13.63 5.52 -6.79
N ARG A 161 -14.04 6.74 -7.09
CA ARG A 161 -15.03 7.03 -8.15
C ARG A 161 -14.56 6.57 -9.53
N GLU A 162 -13.28 6.51 -9.77
CA GLU A 162 -12.70 5.96 -11.01
C GLU A 162 -12.60 4.42 -11.00
N GLY A 163 -13.00 3.77 -9.89
CA GLY A 163 -13.04 2.31 -9.76
C GLY A 163 -11.70 1.67 -9.34
N VAL A 164 -10.81 2.42 -8.71
CA VAL A 164 -9.60 1.91 -8.05
C VAL A 164 -9.90 1.75 -6.56
N LEU A 165 -9.60 0.59 -6.00
CA LEU A 165 -9.71 0.32 -4.58
C LEU A 165 -8.60 1.05 -3.81
N SER A 166 -8.82 1.29 -2.52
CA SER A 166 -7.89 2.04 -1.67
C SER A 166 -7.36 1.24 -0.49
N SER A 167 -6.17 1.62 0.01
CA SER A 167 -5.57 1.09 1.21
C SER A 167 -5.11 2.22 2.13
N GLY A 168 -5.77 2.37 3.28
CA GLY A 168 -5.30 3.30 4.31
C GLY A 168 -4.05 2.80 5.01
N LYS A 169 -3.02 3.63 5.12
CA LYS A 169 -1.73 3.23 5.68
C LYS A 169 -1.10 4.35 6.52
N HIS A 170 -0.27 4.01 7.49
CA HIS A 170 0.19 2.68 7.91
C HIS A 170 -0.36 2.40 9.31
N PHE A 171 -1.36 1.56 9.43
CA PHE A 171 -2.06 1.30 10.69
C PHE A 171 -1.14 0.65 11.75
N PRO A 172 -1.19 1.08 13.03
CA PRO A 172 -2.09 2.08 13.64
C PRO A 172 -1.58 3.53 13.61
N GLY A 173 -0.55 3.86 12.85
CA GLY A 173 0.09 5.15 12.72
C GLY A 173 1.50 5.14 13.31
N TYR A 174 2.53 5.45 12.48
CA TYR A 174 3.93 5.43 12.91
C TYR A 174 4.64 6.79 12.79
N ALA A 175 3.88 7.87 12.70
CA ALA A 175 4.41 9.23 12.54
C ALA A 175 5.41 9.67 13.64
N ALA A 176 5.32 9.07 14.83
CA ALA A 176 6.24 9.30 15.94
C ALA A 176 7.51 8.41 15.90
N ALA A 177 7.73 7.66 14.81
CA ALA A 177 8.91 6.81 14.68
C ALA A 177 10.20 7.65 14.58
N GLU A 178 11.19 7.32 15.41
CA GLU A 178 12.51 7.97 15.38
C GLU A 178 13.46 7.32 14.36
N VAL A 179 13.17 6.09 13.93
CA VAL A 179 13.96 5.31 12.98
C VAL A 179 13.12 4.86 11.79
N ASP A 180 13.79 4.59 10.68
CA ASP A 180 13.12 4.13 9.46
C ASP A 180 12.83 2.62 9.54
N PRO A 181 11.56 2.17 9.41
CA PRO A 181 11.17 0.77 9.48
C PRO A 181 11.77 -0.11 8.38
N HIS A 182 12.31 0.47 7.31
CA HIS A 182 13.05 -0.29 6.31
C HIS A 182 14.34 -0.91 6.85
N HIS A 183 14.91 -0.34 7.92
CA HIS A 183 16.19 -0.77 8.48
C HIS A 183 16.05 -1.37 9.87
N GLU A 184 15.27 -0.75 10.74
CA GLU A 184 15.14 -1.11 12.15
C GLU A 184 13.67 -1.05 12.58
N LEU A 185 13.34 -1.79 13.65
CA LEU A 185 12.01 -1.76 14.24
C LEU A 185 11.79 -0.49 15.04
N PRO A 186 10.94 0.46 14.61
CA PRO A 186 10.61 1.62 15.40
C PRO A 186 9.80 1.23 16.65
N VAL A 187 10.03 1.95 17.75
CA VAL A 187 9.21 1.83 18.97
C VAL A 187 8.39 3.12 19.10
N ILE A 188 7.08 2.99 19.16
CA ILE A 188 6.16 4.10 19.38
C ILE A 188 5.73 4.09 20.84
N ASP A 189 6.49 4.80 21.66
CA ASP A 189 6.27 4.89 23.13
C ASP A 189 5.20 5.93 23.46
N LYS A 190 3.97 5.63 23.06
CA LYS A 190 2.76 6.40 23.36
C LYS A 190 1.75 5.55 24.12
N THR A 191 0.97 6.20 24.99
CA THR A 191 -0.18 5.57 25.61
C THR A 191 -1.29 5.35 24.56
N LEU A 192 -2.21 4.42 24.84
CA LEU A 192 -3.37 4.23 23.97
C LEU A 192 -4.24 5.48 23.86
N GLU A 193 -4.35 6.25 24.95
CA GLU A 193 -5.10 7.52 24.97
C GLU A 193 -4.48 8.55 24.01
N GLU A 194 -3.17 8.72 24.03
CA GLU A 194 -2.45 9.60 23.09
C GLU A 194 -2.61 9.14 21.63
N MET A 195 -2.55 7.84 21.38
CA MET A 195 -2.80 7.29 20.06
C MET A 195 -4.24 7.55 19.60
N GLU A 196 -5.23 7.40 20.48
CA GLU A 196 -6.64 7.66 20.19
C GLU A 196 -6.95 9.13 19.94
N GLU A 197 -6.24 10.05 20.57
CA GLU A 197 -6.41 11.49 20.35
C GLU A 197 -5.82 11.96 19.02
N LEU A 198 -4.78 11.29 18.49
CA LEU A 198 -4.03 11.73 17.32
C LEU A 198 -4.07 10.69 16.18
N GLU A 199 -3.17 9.69 16.24
CA GLU A 199 -2.88 8.79 15.11
C GLU A 199 -4.07 7.92 14.70
N LEU A 200 -4.89 7.47 15.65
CA LEU A 200 -6.03 6.60 15.35
C LEU A 200 -7.26 7.35 14.83
N ARG A 201 -7.37 8.66 15.04
CA ARG A 201 -8.55 9.43 14.59
C ARG A 201 -8.76 9.39 13.08
N PRO A 202 -7.74 9.59 12.21
CA PRO A 202 -7.91 9.44 10.77
C PRO A 202 -8.35 8.03 10.36
N PHE A 203 -7.78 6.99 10.96
CA PHE A 203 -8.21 5.63 10.69
C PHE A 203 -9.67 5.40 11.08
N ARG A 204 -10.06 5.72 12.32
CA ARG A 204 -11.45 5.57 12.78
C ARG A 204 -12.45 6.30 11.87
N ALA A 205 -12.12 7.51 11.45
CA ALA A 205 -12.99 8.31 10.60
C ALA A 205 -13.15 7.74 9.19
N LEU A 206 -12.09 7.15 8.63
CA LEU A 206 -12.03 6.71 7.23
C LEU A 206 -12.27 5.21 7.03
N LEU A 207 -12.23 4.38 8.10
CA LEU A 207 -12.48 2.93 7.99
C LEU A 207 -13.69 2.55 7.12
N PRO A 208 -14.86 3.24 7.19
CA PRO A 208 -16.03 2.90 6.37
C PRO A 208 -15.81 3.12 4.86
N ASP A 209 -14.89 4.01 4.51
CA ASP A 209 -14.61 4.43 3.14
C ASP A 209 -13.35 3.79 2.54
N LEU A 210 -12.66 2.94 3.30
CA LEU A 210 -11.46 2.22 2.87
C LEU A 210 -11.79 0.78 2.45
N ASP A 211 -11.22 0.33 1.34
CA ASP A 211 -11.37 -1.06 0.89
C ASP A 211 -10.40 -1.99 1.59
N SER A 212 -9.24 -1.46 1.98
CA SER A 212 -8.23 -2.17 2.75
C SER A 212 -7.47 -1.28 3.73
N ILE A 213 -6.77 -1.92 4.66
CA ILE A 213 -5.82 -1.32 5.60
C ILE A 213 -4.47 -2.03 5.42
N MET A 214 -3.39 -1.24 5.39
CA MET A 214 -2.02 -1.74 5.47
C MET A 214 -1.49 -1.53 6.88
N THR A 215 -0.97 -2.61 7.51
CA THR A 215 -0.41 -2.59 8.86
C THR A 215 1.08 -2.30 8.82
N CYS A 216 1.56 -1.41 9.68
CA CYS A 216 2.97 -1.02 9.73
C CYS A 216 3.85 -2.02 10.50
N HIS A 217 5.17 -1.83 10.37
CA HIS A 217 6.18 -2.56 11.13
C HIS A 217 6.79 -1.66 12.22
N SER A 218 6.00 -1.36 13.26
CA SER A 218 6.47 -0.67 14.45
C SER A 218 6.00 -1.42 15.70
N HIS A 219 6.74 -1.30 16.80
CA HIS A 219 6.36 -1.85 18.10
C HIS A 219 5.61 -0.81 18.91
N TYR A 220 4.53 -1.23 19.57
CA TYR A 220 3.68 -0.39 20.41
C TYR A 220 3.54 -1.00 21.81
N PRO A 221 4.31 -0.53 22.80
CA PRO A 221 4.24 -1.03 24.19
C PRO A 221 2.84 -0.95 24.81
N CYS A 222 2.01 0.00 24.39
CA CYS A 222 0.64 0.13 24.89
C CYS A 222 -0.29 -1.06 24.53
N TRP A 223 0.05 -1.87 23.53
CA TRP A 223 -0.67 -3.10 23.19
C TRP A 223 0.13 -4.38 23.50
N ASP A 224 1.45 -4.35 23.32
CA ASP A 224 2.31 -5.53 23.36
C ASP A 224 3.49 -5.37 24.33
N ALA A 225 3.22 -4.86 25.54
CA ALA A 225 4.25 -4.66 26.58
C ALA A 225 4.95 -5.97 26.99
N ASP A 226 4.26 -7.11 26.91
CA ASP A 226 4.76 -8.45 27.23
C ASP A 226 5.57 -9.10 26.10
N ARG A 227 5.55 -8.50 24.91
CA ARG A 227 6.29 -8.97 23.72
C ARG A 227 7.15 -7.84 23.15
N PRO A 228 8.23 -7.44 23.84
CA PRO A 228 9.09 -6.36 23.37
C PRO A 228 9.65 -6.68 21.96
N ARG A 229 9.76 -5.64 21.12
CA ARG A 229 10.22 -5.73 19.74
C ARG A 229 9.31 -6.58 18.82
N TRP A 230 7.99 -6.59 19.09
CA TRP A 230 7.01 -7.29 18.26
C TRP A 230 6.33 -6.30 17.31
N PRO A 231 6.44 -6.49 15.97
CA PRO A 231 5.84 -5.57 15.00
C PRO A 231 4.31 -5.59 15.05
N ALA A 232 3.68 -4.42 14.84
CA ALA A 232 2.22 -4.30 14.78
C ALA A 232 1.58 -5.20 13.73
N SER A 233 2.24 -5.41 12.58
CA SER A 233 1.81 -6.33 11.52
C SER A 233 1.69 -7.80 11.97
N LEU A 234 2.33 -8.16 13.08
CA LEU A 234 2.29 -9.51 13.67
C LEU A 234 1.46 -9.57 14.95
N SER A 235 0.88 -8.44 15.39
CA SER A 235 0.22 -8.32 16.67
C SER A 235 -1.25 -8.74 16.64
N LYS A 236 -1.57 -9.81 17.38
CA LYS A 236 -2.97 -10.23 17.61
C LYS A 236 -3.76 -9.17 18.42
N ASN A 237 -3.08 -8.41 19.29
CA ASN A 237 -3.71 -7.35 20.07
C ASN A 237 -4.12 -6.17 19.18
N ILE A 238 -3.23 -5.73 18.27
CA ILE A 238 -3.49 -4.59 17.39
C ILE A 238 -4.47 -4.97 16.26
N ILE A 239 -4.24 -6.08 15.57
CA ILE A 239 -5.06 -6.43 14.41
C ILE A 239 -6.31 -7.19 14.84
N GLY A 240 -6.16 -8.30 15.57
CA GLY A 240 -7.28 -9.15 15.98
C GLY A 240 -8.21 -8.46 16.98
N GLN A 241 -7.65 -7.99 18.09
CA GLN A 241 -8.49 -7.42 19.16
C GLN A 241 -8.91 -5.98 18.87
N PHE A 242 -7.97 -5.11 18.49
CA PHE A 242 -8.30 -3.70 18.31
C PHE A 242 -8.96 -3.44 16.95
N LEU A 243 -8.30 -3.72 15.82
CA LEU A 243 -8.84 -3.40 14.48
C LEU A 243 -10.08 -4.25 14.13
N ARG A 244 -9.98 -5.58 14.28
CA ARG A 244 -11.09 -6.48 13.90
C ARG A 244 -12.25 -6.45 14.87
N ASN A 245 -11.97 -6.59 16.19
CA ASN A 245 -13.05 -6.74 17.19
C ASN A 245 -13.55 -5.37 17.69
N GLN A 246 -12.67 -4.47 18.17
CA GLN A 246 -13.12 -3.22 18.78
C GLN A 246 -13.55 -2.18 17.74
N LEU A 247 -12.79 -2.04 16.62
CA LEU A 247 -13.17 -1.16 15.52
C LEU A 247 -14.13 -1.80 14.52
N ALA A 248 -14.41 -3.11 14.67
CA ALA A 248 -15.30 -3.91 13.83
C ALA A 248 -14.98 -3.80 12.32
N TYR A 249 -13.69 -3.73 11.97
CA TYR A 249 -13.29 -3.59 10.58
C TYR A 249 -13.40 -4.92 9.82
N GLU A 250 -14.29 -4.95 8.83
CA GLU A 250 -14.55 -6.12 7.98
C GLU A 250 -13.87 -6.05 6.59
N GLY A 251 -13.14 -4.97 6.30
CA GLY A 251 -12.41 -4.83 5.04
C GLY A 251 -11.14 -5.69 4.99
N LEU A 252 -10.45 -5.62 3.86
CA LEU A 252 -9.18 -6.32 3.67
C LEU A 252 -8.09 -5.73 4.56
N VAL A 253 -7.27 -6.56 5.19
CA VAL A 253 -6.06 -6.15 5.91
C VAL A 253 -4.86 -6.83 5.30
N MET A 254 -3.83 -6.04 4.99
CA MET A 254 -2.56 -6.53 4.48
C MET A 254 -1.40 -6.03 5.34
N THR A 255 -0.32 -6.76 5.36
CA THR A 255 0.93 -6.28 5.97
C THR A 255 1.57 -5.22 5.07
N ASP A 256 2.44 -4.38 5.60
CA ASP A 256 3.52 -3.77 4.83
C ASP A 256 4.50 -4.86 4.39
N ASP A 257 5.54 -4.51 3.62
CA ASP A 257 6.47 -5.48 3.06
C ASP A 257 7.20 -6.28 4.14
N LEU A 258 6.96 -7.57 4.19
CA LEU A 258 7.59 -8.49 5.14
C LEU A 258 9.08 -8.71 4.88
N ASP A 259 9.61 -8.14 3.79
CA ASP A 259 11.05 -8.12 3.50
C ASP A 259 11.81 -6.96 4.17
N MET A 260 11.09 -6.09 4.91
CA MET A 260 11.69 -4.96 5.62
C MET A 260 12.50 -5.39 6.85
N GLY A 261 13.59 -4.65 7.13
CA GLY A 261 14.50 -4.93 8.25
C GLY A 261 13.82 -4.92 9.63
N ALA A 262 12.78 -4.10 9.82
CA ALA A 262 11.97 -4.07 11.05
C ALA A 262 11.33 -5.43 11.42
N VAL A 263 11.14 -6.31 10.45
CA VAL A 263 10.61 -7.66 10.68
C VAL A 263 11.72 -8.70 10.64
N LEU A 264 12.56 -8.68 9.59
CA LEU A 264 13.57 -9.71 9.35
C LEU A 264 14.65 -9.79 10.43
N ASN A 265 14.93 -8.67 11.10
CA ASN A 265 15.91 -8.62 12.18
C ASN A 265 15.37 -9.16 13.50
N GLU A 266 14.05 -9.29 13.65
CA GLU A 266 13.40 -9.66 14.91
C GLU A 266 12.86 -11.09 14.91
N VAL A 267 12.36 -11.56 13.75
CA VAL A 267 11.56 -12.80 13.64
C VAL A 267 12.00 -13.62 12.45
N THR A 268 11.95 -14.95 12.54
CA THR A 268 12.23 -15.82 11.40
C THR A 268 11.14 -15.66 10.32
N PHE A 269 11.48 -15.97 9.07
CA PHE A 269 10.53 -15.83 7.96
C PHE A 269 9.26 -16.67 8.18
N GLU A 270 9.41 -17.91 8.62
CA GLU A 270 8.29 -18.82 8.88
C GLU A 270 7.37 -18.30 9.99
N GLU A 271 7.95 -17.85 11.09
CA GLU A 271 7.21 -17.26 12.21
C GLU A 271 6.53 -15.96 11.79
N THR A 272 7.14 -15.17 10.92
CA THR A 272 6.56 -13.96 10.34
C THR A 272 5.28 -14.27 9.57
N ILE A 273 5.31 -15.26 8.66
CA ILE A 273 4.15 -15.65 7.86
C ILE A 273 3.04 -16.23 8.75
N GLU A 274 3.39 -17.11 9.68
CA GLU A 274 2.43 -17.67 10.63
C GLU A 274 1.78 -16.57 11.46
N ALA A 275 2.58 -15.73 12.13
CA ALA A 275 2.10 -14.71 13.02
C ALA A 275 1.27 -13.63 12.33
N CYS A 276 1.65 -13.18 11.12
CA CYS A 276 0.89 -12.14 10.43
C CYS A 276 -0.53 -12.60 10.05
N ILE A 277 -0.69 -13.83 9.56
CA ILE A 277 -2.02 -14.37 9.23
C ILE A 277 -2.82 -14.67 10.51
N GLU A 278 -2.21 -15.26 11.53
CA GLU A 278 -2.84 -15.48 12.82
C GLU A 278 -3.25 -14.21 13.56
N ALA A 279 -2.54 -13.09 13.32
CA ALA A 279 -2.91 -11.79 13.87
C ALA A 279 -4.20 -11.23 13.26
N GLY A 280 -4.59 -11.67 12.05
CA GLY A 280 -5.82 -11.23 11.37
C GLY A 280 -5.59 -10.44 10.09
N ASN A 281 -4.34 -10.42 9.55
CA ASN A 281 -4.13 -9.98 8.17
C ASN A 281 -4.70 -11.02 7.20
N ASP A 282 -5.18 -10.55 6.07
CA ASP A 282 -5.70 -11.38 4.98
C ASP A 282 -4.64 -11.64 3.91
N LEU A 283 -3.74 -10.67 3.72
CA LEU A 283 -2.65 -10.73 2.74
C LEU A 283 -1.31 -10.53 3.43
N ALA A 284 -0.40 -11.50 3.24
CA ALA A 284 1.02 -11.37 3.57
C ALA A 284 1.76 -10.83 2.33
N MET A 285 2.42 -9.67 2.48
CA MET A 285 3.10 -9.00 1.37
C MET A 285 4.59 -9.34 1.34
N ILE A 286 5.07 -9.91 0.22
CA ILE A 286 6.47 -10.27 -0.02
C ILE A 286 6.92 -9.59 -1.32
N CYS A 287 7.64 -8.47 -1.21
CA CYS A 287 7.87 -7.59 -2.34
C CYS A 287 9.13 -7.90 -3.14
N HIS A 288 10.18 -8.42 -2.50
CA HIS A 288 11.53 -8.48 -3.09
C HIS A 288 12.03 -9.91 -3.22
N ARG A 289 11.88 -10.74 -2.19
CA ARG A 289 12.35 -12.13 -2.17
C ARG A 289 11.29 -13.09 -2.72
N VAL A 290 10.97 -12.91 -4.01
CA VAL A 290 9.91 -13.67 -4.70
C VAL A 290 10.14 -15.20 -4.67
N GLU A 291 11.39 -15.62 -4.48
CA GLU A 291 11.74 -17.02 -4.27
C GLU A 291 11.20 -17.63 -2.97
N LEU A 292 10.88 -16.79 -1.98
CA LEU A 292 10.31 -17.24 -0.70
C LEU A 292 8.80 -17.41 -0.72
N VAL A 293 8.12 -17.02 -1.79
CA VAL A 293 6.64 -17.09 -1.87
C VAL A 293 6.13 -18.54 -1.80
N GLU A 294 6.88 -19.52 -2.38
CA GLU A 294 6.53 -20.96 -2.25
C GLU A 294 6.64 -21.44 -0.79
N LYS A 295 7.67 -20.96 -0.07
CA LYS A 295 7.83 -21.26 1.35
C LYS A 295 6.72 -20.64 2.20
N ALA A 296 6.31 -19.41 1.89
CA ALA A 296 5.16 -18.78 2.54
C ALA A 296 3.87 -19.57 2.33
N ASP A 297 3.59 -20.05 1.10
CA ASP A 297 2.45 -20.92 0.81
C ASP A 297 2.48 -22.23 1.64
N GLU A 298 3.66 -22.82 1.81
CA GLU A 298 3.84 -24.02 2.66
C GLU A 298 3.52 -23.74 4.13
N VAL A 299 3.97 -22.60 4.68
CA VAL A 299 3.64 -22.19 6.05
C VAL A 299 2.15 -21.93 6.21
N ILE A 300 1.53 -21.17 5.29
CA ILE A 300 0.08 -20.88 5.30
C ILE A 300 -0.73 -22.19 5.29
N ALA A 301 -0.28 -23.20 4.55
CA ALA A 301 -0.95 -24.50 4.48
C ALA A 301 -1.01 -25.25 5.84
N THR A 302 -0.17 -24.89 6.79
CA THR A 302 -0.18 -25.48 8.15
C THR A 302 -1.20 -24.85 9.09
N LEU A 303 -1.66 -23.61 8.77
CA LEU A 303 -2.53 -22.83 9.63
C LEU A 303 -3.94 -23.42 9.79
N PRO A 304 -4.64 -23.10 10.89
CA PRO A 304 -6.01 -23.57 11.12
C PRO A 304 -7.00 -23.11 10.03
N ASP A 305 -7.86 -24.04 9.59
CA ASP A 305 -8.85 -23.78 8.54
C ASP A 305 -9.79 -22.59 8.80
N PRO A 306 -10.26 -22.32 10.04
CA PRO A 306 -11.13 -21.16 10.28
C PRO A 306 -10.44 -19.82 9.95
N ILE A 307 -9.16 -19.66 10.31
CA ILE A 307 -8.40 -18.43 10.05
C ILE A 307 -8.25 -18.21 8.54
N LEU A 308 -7.89 -19.28 7.81
CA LEU A 308 -7.75 -19.23 6.35
C LEU A 308 -9.08 -18.96 5.66
N TYR A 309 -10.16 -19.53 6.14
CA TYR A 309 -11.50 -19.34 5.59
C TYR A 309 -11.94 -17.87 5.72
N ASP A 310 -11.77 -17.28 6.89
CA ASP A 310 -12.15 -15.89 7.15
C ASP A 310 -11.37 -14.91 6.27
N ALA A 311 -10.05 -15.14 6.09
CA ALA A 311 -9.22 -14.35 5.19
C ALA A 311 -9.69 -14.47 3.73
N LEU A 312 -9.91 -15.68 3.25
CA LEU A 312 -10.40 -15.94 1.89
C LEU A 312 -11.76 -15.29 1.62
N VAL A 313 -12.67 -15.28 2.59
CA VAL A 313 -13.98 -14.63 2.46
C VAL A 313 -13.81 -13.11 2.29
N ARG A 314 -12.93 -12.47 3.09
CA ARG A 314 -12.67 -11.03 2.96
C ARG A 314 -11.97 -10.67 1.65
N ILE A 315 -11.00 -11.49 1.21
CA ILE A 315 -10.35 -11.35 -0.10
C ILE A 315 -11.38 -11.43 -1.22
N GLU A 316 -12.22 -12.46 -1.24
CA GLU A 316 -13.26 -12.64 -2.26
C GLU A 316 -14.27 -11.48 -2.25
N LYS A 317 -14.73 -11.04 -1.07
CA LYS A 317 -15.63 -9.89 -0.91
C LYS A 317 -15.03 -8.62 -1.50
N THR A 318 -13.73 -8.40 -1.28
CA THR A 318 -13.03 -7.21 -1.79
C THR A 318 -12.80 -7.30 -3.30
N LYS A 319 -12.41 -8.47 -3.81
CA LYS A 319 -12.23 -8.69 -5.26
C LYS A 319 -13.51 -8.44 -6.07
N LYS A 320 -14.68 -8.71 -5.51
CA LYS A 320 -15.98 -8.41 -6.16
C LYS A 320 -16.23 -6.91 -6.42
N LYS A 321 -15.48 -6.02 -5.77
CA LYS A 321 -15.55 -4.57 -5.98
C LYS A 321 -14.63 -4.08 -7.09
N MET A 322 -13.69 -4.90 -7.55
CA MET A 322 -12.72 -4.50 -8.56
C MET A 322 -13.40 -4.19 -9.89
N ALA A 323 -13.00 -3.10 -10.51
CA ALA A 323 -13.46 -2.74 -11.84
C ALA A 323 -12.48 -3.22 -12.91
N SER A 324 -12.99 -3.61 -14.09
CA SER A 324 -12.15 -4.00 -15.23
C SER A 324 -11.27 -2.83 -15.69
N PRO A 325 -10.06 -3.08 -16.21
CA PRO A 325 -9.20 -2.03 -16.75
C PRO A 325 -9.88 -1.28 -17.92
N TYR A 326 -9.46 -0.04 -18.15
CA TYR A 326 -9.85 0.63 -19.39
C TYR A 326 -9.18 -0.04 -20.59
N PRO A 327 -9.83 -0.01 -21.78
CA PRO A 327 -9.14 -0.36 -23.00
C PRO A 327 -7.87 0.47 -23.16
N TRP A 328 -6.75 -0.21 -23.44
CA TRP A 328 -5.47 0.47 -23.60
C TRP A 328 -5.48 1.45 -24.77
N SER A 329 -4.96 2.64 -24.54
CA SER A 329 -4.73 3.67 -25.55
C SER A 329 -3.59 4.59 -25.10
N ILE A 330 -2.52 4.63 -25.87
CA ILE A 330 -1.38 5.54 -25.60
C ILE A 330 -1.80 7.01 -25.70
N ASP A 331 -2.72 7.35 -26.61
CA ASP A 331 -3.19 8.73 -26.75
C ASP A 331 -4.00 9.16 -25.52
N ARG A 332 -4.87 8.29 -25.00
CA ARG A 332 -5.61 8.56 -23.77
C ARG A 332 -4.69 8.64 -22.56
N PHE A 333 -3.64 7.84 -22.51
CA PHE A 333 -2.60 7.99 -21.45
C PHE A 333 -1.96 9.37 -21.53
N ARG A 334 -1.53 9.81 -22.73
CA ARG A 334 -0.94 11.13 -22.92
C ARG A 334 -1.88 12.28 -22.52
N GLU A 335 -3.17 12.16 -22.80
CA GLU A 335 -4.18 13.14 -22.37
C GLU A 335 -4.31 13.22 -20.85
N ILE A 336 -4.26 12.07 -20.16
CA ILE A 336 -4.30 12.02 -18.68
C ILE A 336 -2.99 12.60 -18.12
N ASP A 337 -1.85 12.23 -18.69
CA ASP A 337 -0.54 12.69 -18.28
C ASP A 337 -0.39 14.21 -18.42
N ALA A 338 -0.87 14.79 -19.52
CA ALA A 338 -0.92 16.24 -19.69
C ALA A 338 -1.74 16.93 -18.58
N LYS A 339 -2.85 16.35 -18.13
CA LYS A 339 -3.65 16.88 -17.02
C LYS A 339 -2.93 16.74 -15.67
N ILE A 340 -2.14 15.67 -15.49
CA ILE A 340 -1.29 15.50 -14.29
C ILE A 340 -0.23 16.61 -14.28
N TRP A 341 0.38 16.91 -15.41
CA TRP A 341 1.32 18.03 -15.54
C TRP A 341 0.64 19.39 -15.23
N ASP A 342 -0.56 19.62 -15.79
CA ASP A 342 -1.32 20.84 -15.51
C ASP A 342 -1.66 21.00 -14.01
N LEU A 343 -2.04 19.88 -13.35
CA LEU A 343 -2.27 19.87 -11.90
C LEU A 343 -0.99 20.24 -11.15
N ARG A 344 0.16 19.67 -11.55
CA ARG A 344 1.45 19.96 -10.94
C ARG A 344 1.80 21.46 -11.09
N VAL A 345 1.60 22.03 -12.27
CA VAL A 345 1.83 23.45 -12.53
C VAL A 345 0.87 24.32 -11.69
N LYS A 346 -0.41 23.98 -11.63
CA LYS A 346 -1.38 24.70 -10.77
C LYS A 346 -0.99 24.67 -9.29
N THR A 347 -0.40 23.54 -8.85
CA THR A 347 -0.01 23.36 -7.44
C THR A 347 1.31 24.05 -7.12
N LEU A 348 2.33 23.96 -7.97
CA LEU A 348 3.69 24.39 -7.68
C LEU A 348 4.10 25.69 -8.38
N GLY A 349 3.43 26.06 -9.47
CA GLY A 349 3.89 27.08 -10.41
C GLY A 349 4.86 26.51 -11.43
N GLU A 350 5.02 27.20 -12.57
CA GLU A 350 5.75 26.71 -13.75
C GLU A 350 7.21 26.33 -13.47
N GLU A 351 7.94 27.13 -12.69
CA GLU A 351 9.36 26.87 -12.42
C GLU A 351 9.56 25.69 -11.47
N GLN A 352 8.82 25.64 -10.38
CA GLN A 352 8.93 24.56 -9.40
C GLN A 352 8.41 23.23 -9.95
N ALA A 353 7.41 23.26 -10.84
CA ALA A 353 6.89 22.06 -11.46
C ALA A 353 7.92 21.29 -12.31
N LYS A 354 8.97 21.97 -12.81
CA LYS A 354 10.07 21.34 -13.58
C LYS A 354 11.06 20.56 -12.71
N ILE A 355 11.06 20.80 -11.39
CA ILE A 355 11.98 20.16 -10.44
C ILE A 355 11.33 18.88 -9.94
N LEU A 356 11.97 17.73 -10.19
CA LEU A 356 11.48 16.42 -9.72
C LEU A 356 11.90 16.17 -8.27
N SER A 357 11.08 15.45 -7.52
CA SER A 357 11.26 15.19 -6.08
C SER A 357 12.44 14.26 -5.73
N VAL A 358 13.15 13.72 -6.71
CA VAL A 358 14.12 12.60 -6.55
C VAL A 358 15.53 13.05 -6.20
N GLU A 359 15.82 14.35 -6.29
CA GLU A 359 17.23 14.82 -6.40
C GLU A 359 17.73 15.54 -5.15
N ASP A 360 17.05 15.43 -4.02
CA ASP A 360 17.47 16.06 -2.77
C ASP A 360 18.64 15.37 -2.05
N GLY A 361 19.23 14.34 -2.67
CA GLY A 361 20.50 13.71 -2.24
C GLY A 361 20.41 12.80 -1.02
N LYS A 362 19.28 12.70 -0.35
CA LYS A 362 19.02 11.77 0.75
C LYS A 362 17.87 10.84 0.38
N ARG A 363 18.23 9.67 -0.10
CA ARG A 363 17.25 8.65 -0.52
C ARG A 363 16.78 7.85 0.67
N SER A 364 15.51 8.01 1.04
CA SER A 364 14.80 6.98 1.79
C SER A 364 14.69 5.70 0.92
N PRO A 365 14.84 4.49 1.49
CA PRO A 365 14.63 3.21 0.79
C PRO A 365 13.30 3.12 0.03
N VAL A 366 12.27 3.83 0.46
CA VAL A 366 10.97 3.94 -0.23
C VAL A 366 11.07 4.31 -1.72
N GLU A 367 12.16 4.98 -2.13
CA GLU A 367 12.40 5.38 -3.52
C GLU A 367 13.18 4.35 -4.34
N LEU A 368 13.89 3.46 -3.66
CA LEU A 368 14.77 2.46 -4.29
C LEU A 368 14.01 1.21 -4.75
N TYR A 369 12.76 1.08 -4.36
CA TYR A 369 11.91 -0.08 -4.61
C TYR A 369 10.88 0.15 -5.71
#